data_7e5495c66217ee8705af1287c0677a64
#
_entry.id   7e5495c66217ee8705af1287c0677a64
#
_cell.length_a   1.000
_cell.length_b   1.000
_cell.length_c   1.000
_cell.angle_alpha   90.00
_cell.angle_beta   90.00
_cell.angle_gamma   90.00
#
_symmetry.space_group_name_H-M   'P 1'
#
loop_
_entity.id
_entity.type
_entity.pdbx_description
1 polymer ?
#
loop_
_entity_poly.entity_id
_entity_poly.type
_entity_poly.pdbx_seq_one_letter_code
_entity_poly.pdbx_strand_id
1 'polypeptide(L)'
;MVAKKILEEIVPRYRLPVTMGSDNGPAFVSQIIQGLAQALGTKWKLHCEYNPQSSGQVEKMNRTLKETLTKLAIETSGDWVTLLPFVLFQARNTPYKLNLTPFEILYGRLPPVCPIFKGKCLPPPTLGQFQQTLMALSKVHNHV
;
A
#
# COMPACT_ATOMS: atom_id res chain seq x y z
N MET A 1 -20.22 -4.99 1.74
CA MET A 1 -18.90 -5.69 1.77
C MET A 1 -17.72 -4.72 1.92
N VAL A 2 -17.65 -3.63 1.16
CA VAL A 2 -16.54 -2.64 1.22
C VAL A 2 -16.43 -1.99 2.60
N ALA A 3 -17.53 -1.44 3.16
CA ALA A 3 -17.53 -0.80 4.48
C ALA A 3 -16.98 -1.71 5.58
N LYS A 4 -17.38 -2.98 5.58
CA LYS A 4 -16.90 -3.98 6.54
C LYS A 4 -15.39 -4.15 6.44
N LYS A 5 -14.84 -4.26 5.22
CA LYS A 5 -13.39 -4.39 5.01
C LYS A 5 -12.59 -3.15 5.43
N ILE A 6 -13.15 -1.96 5.23
CA ILE A 6 -12.52 -0.72 5.72
C ILE A 6 -12.43 -0.74 7.24
N LEU A 7 -13.50 -1.10 7.94
CA LEU A 7 -13.54 -1.11 9.40
C LEU A 7 -12.69 -2.22 10.02
N GLU A 8 -12.66 -3.41 9.41
CA GLU A 8 -11.96 -4.58 9.97
C GLU A 8 -10.46 -4.61 9.60
N GLU A 9 -10.10 -4.14 8.40
CA GLU A 9 -8.76 -4.33 7.88
C GLU A 9 -7.94 -3.04 7.75
N ILE A 10 -8.58 -1.93 7.42
CA ILE A 10 -7.87 -0.67 7.16
C ILE A 10 -7.74 0.15 8.44
N VAL A 11 -8.85 0.45 9.08
CA VAL A 11 -8.88 1.33 10.26
C VAL A 11 -8.02 0.82 11.41
N PRO A 12 -8.07 -0.47 11.80
CA PRO A 12 -7.27 -0.98 12.91
C PRO A 12 -5.76 -0.97 12.64
N ARG A 13 -5.36 -1.10 11.37
CA ARG A 13 -3.95 -1.20 10.97
C ARG A 13 -3.32 0.16 10.68
N TYR A 14 -4.07 1.07 10.06
CA TYR A 14 -3.54 2.32 9.50
C TYR A 14 -4.19 3.56 10.08
N ARG A 15 -5.11 3.42 11.04
CA ARG A 15 -5.96 4.48 11.57
C ARG A 15 -6.92 5.04 10.52
N LEU A 16 -7.61 6.13 10.88
CA LEU A 16 -8.58 6.79 10.02
C LEU A 16 -7.85 7.66 8.99
N PRO A 17 -8.00 7.39 7.69
CA PRO A 17 -7.45 8.26 6.67
C PRO A 17 -8.22 9.59 6.61
N VAL A 18 -7.52 10.69 6.37
CA VAL A 18 -8.14 12.01 6.19
C VAL A 18 -9.00 12.03 4.92
N THR A 19 -8.52 11.37 3.87
CA THR A 19 -9.20 11.32 2.57
C THR A 19 -9.13 9.91 2.01
N MET A 20 -10.23 9.43 1.46
CA MET A 20 -10.29 8.21 0.64
C MET A 20 -10.78 8.56 -0.75
N GLY A 21 -10.22 7.92 -1.76
CA GLY A 21 -10.64 8.07 -3.16
C GLY A 21 -11.11 6.76 -3.75
N SER A 22 -12.14 6.82 -4.59
CA SER A 22 -12.62 5.67 -5.36
C SER A 22 -13.14 6.10 -6.72
N ASP A 23 -13.37 5.14 -7.61
CA ASP A 23 -14.17 5.36 -8.80
C ASP A 23 -15.67 5.52 -8.45
N ASN A 24 -16.49 5.73 -9.48
CA ASN A 24 -17.94 5.87 -9.34
C ASN A 24 -18.67 4.51 -9.33
N GLY A 25 -17.97 3.43 -9.01
CA GLY A 25 -18.58 2.11 -8.92
C GLY A 25 -19.74 2.06 -7.90
N PRO A 26 -20.83 1.30 -8.17
CA PRO A 26 -22.01 1.25 -7.31
C PRO A 26 -21.70 0.92 -5.85
N ALA A 27 -20.65 0.13 -5.62
CA ALA A 27 -20.20 -0.25 -4.28
C ALA A 27 -19.65 0.94 -3.48
N PHE A 28 -19.15 1.98 -4.13
CA PHE A 28 -18.54 3.16 -3.50
C PHE A 28 -19.48 4.37 -3.44
N VAL A 29 -20.50 4.42 -4.30
CA VAL A 29 -21.49 5.49 -4.36
C VAL A 29 -22.67 5.22 -3.39
N SER A 30 -22.72 4.03 -2.79
CA SER A 30 -23.83 3.62 -1.90
C SER A 30 -23.96 4.55 -0.67
N GLN A 31 -25.19 4.75 -0.23
CA GLN A 31 -25.50 5.53 0.99
C GLN A 31 -24.76 5.00 2.23
N ILE A 32 -24.51 3.69 2.29
CA ILE A 32 -23.76 3.05 3.39
C ILE A 32 -22.33 3.58 3.46
N ILE A 33 -21.67 3.71 2.31
CA ILE A 33 -20.28 4.24 2.24
C ILE A 33 -20.25 5.73 2.57
N GLN A 34 -21.22 6.49 2.08
CA GLN A 34 -21.34 7.92 2.37
C GLN A 34 -21.59 8.15 3.88
N GLY A 35 -22.49 7.39 4.48
CA GLY A 35 -22.75 7.43 5.92
C GLY A 35 -21.54 7.02 6.76
N LEU A 36 -20.81 5.99 6.32
CA LEU A 36 -19.57 5.57 6.97
C LEU A 36 -18.51 6.67 6.92
N ALA A 37 -18.27 7.27 5.77
CA ALA A 37 -17.30 8.33 5.60
C ALA A 37 -17.62 9.54 6.50
N GLN A 38 -18.89 9.92 6.59
CA GLN A 38 -19.37 10.98 7.45
C GLN A 38 -19.17 10.64 8.94
N ALA A 39 -19.52 9.43 9.36
CA ALA A 39 -19.36 8.97 10.74
C ALA A 39 -17.89 8.91 11.17
N LEU A 40 -16.99 8.55 10.26
CA LEU A 40 -15.55 8.49 10.50
C LEU A 40 -14.84 9.83 10.34
N GLY A 41 -15.53 10.89 9.91
CA GLY A 41 -14.92 12.19 9.62
C GLY A 41 -13.93 12.17 8.44
N THR A 42 -14.02 11.18 7.57
CA THR A 42 -13.15 10.99 6.41
C THR A 42 -13.77 11.63 5.18
N LYS A 43 -12.98 12.40 4.42
CA LYS A 43 -13.43 12.96 3.14
C LYS A 43 -13.39 11.88 2.06
N TRP A 44 -14.56 11.50 1.53
CA TRP A 44 -14.63 10.59 0.40
C TRP A 44 -14.66 11.36 -0.91
N LYS A 45 -13.69 11.10 -1.79
CA LYS A 45 -13.59 11.72 -3.12
C LYS A 45 -13.91 10.67 -4.18
N LEU A 46 -14.93 10.93 -4.96
CA LEU A 46 -15.23 10.16 -6.17
C LEU A 46 -14.38 10.73 -7.32
N HIS A 47 -13.64 9.86 -7.99
CA HIS A 47 -12.85 10.24 -9.15
C HIS A 47 -13.73 10.21 -10.39
N CYS A 48 -13.73 11.30 -11.18
CA CYS A 48 -14.44 11.33 -12.45
C CYS A 48 -13.85 10.31 -13.42
N GLU A 49 -14.72 9.64 -14.18
CA GLU A 49 -14.37 8.59 -15.15
C GLU A 49 -13.33 9.03 -16.21
N TYR A 50 -13.19 10.32 -16.42
CA TYR A 50 -12.29 10.91 -17.42
C TYR A 50 -10.96 11.47 -16.87
N ASN A 51 -10.63 11.20 -15.59
CA ASN A 51 -9.34 11.62 -15.03
C ASN A 51 -8.44 10.43 -14.72
N PRO A 52 -7.71 9.88 -15.71
CA PRO A 52 -6.87 8.69 -15.56
C PRO A 52 -5.68 8.92 -14.62
N GLN A 53 -5.34 10.17 -14.29
CA GLN A 53 -4.22 10.45 -13.40
C GLN A 53 -4.55 10.16 -11.93
N SER A 54 -5.81 10.21 -11.53
CA SER A 54 -6.21 10.04 -10.13
C SER A 54 -6.23 8.56 -9.68
N SER A 55 -6.56 7.63 -10.59
CA SER A 55 -6.56 6.18 -10.35
C SER A 55 -5.30 5.46 -10.87
N GLY A 56 -4.50 6.13 -11.68
CA GLY A 56 -3.37 5.53 -12.40
C GLY A 56 -2.34 4.84 -11.49
N GLN A 57 -2.16 5.29 -10.25
CA GLN A 57 -1.27 4.63 -9.30
C GLN A 57 -1.82 3.28 -8.82
N VAL A 58 -3.12 3.21 -8.56
CA VAL A 58 -3.82 1.98 -8.14
C VAL A 58 -3.82 0.98 -9.28
N GLU A 59 -4.14 1.43 -10.50
CA GLU A 59 -4.14 0.59 -11.70
C GLU A 59 -2.74 0.03 -12.00
N LYS A 60 -1.71 0.86 -11.92
CA LYS A 60 -0.32 0.44 -12.08
C LYS A 60 0.08 -0.60 -11.03
N MET A 61 -0.29 -0.40 -9.77
CA MET A 61 0.00 -1.36 -8.71
C MET A 61 -0.75 -2.67 -8.94
N ASN A 62 -2.04 -2.63 -9.28
CA ASN A 62 -2.83 -3.82 -9.60
C ASN A 62 -2.24 -4.61 -10.77
N ARG A 63 -1.76 -3.93 -11.80
CA ARG A 63 -1.06 -4.55 -12.92
C ARG A 63 0.21 -5.26 -12.46
N THR A 64 1.06 -4.58 -11.68
CA THR A 64 2.29 -5.17 -11.13
C THR A 64 2.00 -6.39 -10.27
N LEU A 65 0.97 -6.33 -9.40
CA LEU A 65 0.56 -7.46 -8.58
C LEU A 65 0.10 -8.65 -9.43
N LYS A 66 -0.70 -8.41 -10.46
CA LYS A 66 -1.16 -9.46 -11.39
C LYS A 66 0.00 -10.11 -12.14
N GLU A 67 0.94 -9.33 -12.67
CA GLU A 67 2.11 -9.82 -13.37
C GLU A 67 3.01 -10.67 -12.45
N THR A 68 3.25 -10.22 -11.23
CA THR A 68 4.04 -10.95 -10.24
C THR A 68 3.35 -12.25 -9.82
N LEU A 69 2.04 -12.18 -9.61
CA LEU A 69 1.22 -13.34 -9.23
C LEU A 69 1.24 -14.41 -10.33
N THR A 70 1.11 -14.00 -11.59
CA THR A 70 1.16 -14.91 -12.75
C THR A 70 2.52 -15.61 -12.84
N LYS A 71 3.62 -14.87 -12.68
CA LYS A 71 4.97 -15.45 -12.70
C LYS A 71 5.14 -16.48 -11.59
N LEU A 72 4.76 -16.10 -10.37
CA LEU A 72 4.89 -16.98 -9.21
C LEU A 72 4.01 -18.25 -9.33
N ALA A 73 2.80 -18.11 -9.88
CA ALA A 73 1.90 -19.24 -10.12
C ALA A 73 2.48 -20.23 -11.15
N ILE A 74 3.12 -19.73 -12.21
CA ILE A 74 3.79 -20.56 -13.22
C ILE A 74 4.98 -21.31 -12.59
N GLU A 75 5.80 -20.60 -11.78
CA GLU A 75 7.00 -21.19 -11.16
C GLU A 75 6.66 -22.23 -10.09
N THR A 76 5.63 -22.00 -9.31
CA THR A 76 5.29 -22.84 -8.15
C THR A 76 4.15 -23.82 -8.41
N SER A 77 3.44 -23.69 -9.54
CA SER A 77 2.18 -24.40 -9.84
C SER A 77 1.13 -24.24 -8.72
N GLY A 78 1.24 -23.16 -7.96
CA GLY A 78 0.39 -22.87 -6.79
C GLY A 78 -0.88 -22.13 -7.17
N ASP A 79 -1.90 -22.25 -6.29
CA ASP A 79 -3.12 -21.47 -6.39
C ASP A 79 -2.88 -20.00 -6.08
N TRP A 80 -3.46 -19.11 -6.86
CA TRP A 80 -3.27 -17.65 -6.73
C TRP A 80 -3.73 -17.11 -5.37
N VAL A 81 -4.72 -17.70 -4.73
CA VAL A 81 -5.21 -17.28 -3.41
C VAL A 81 -4.14 -17.51 -2.34
N THR A 82 -3.50 -18.67 -2.38
CA THR A 82 -2.39 -19.04 -1.49
C THR A 82 -1.15 -18.18 -1.75
N LEU A 83 -0.90 -17.79 -3.00
CA LEU A 83 0.28 -17.01 -3.39
C LEU A 83 0.12 -15.50 -3.16
N LEU A 84 -1.11 -15.00 -3.07
CA LEU A 84 -1.39 -13.56 -2.94
C LEU A 84 -0.69 -12.90 -1.74
N PRO A 85 -0.64 -13.46 -0.54
CA PRO A 85 0.09 -12.87 0.58
C PRO A 85 1.57 -12.65 0.31
N PHE A 86 2.22 -13.56 -0.41
CA PHE A 86 3.64 -13.45 -0.78
C PHE A 86 3.87 -12.33 -1.80
N VAL A 87 2.99 -12.22 -2.79
CA VAL A 87 3.04 -11.13 -3.78
C VAL A 87 2.84 -9.77 -3.11
N LEU A 88 1.90 -9.67 -2.18
CA LEU A 88 1.68 -8.45 -1.40
C LEU A 88 2.88 -8.12 -0.50
N PHE A 89 3.49 -9.12 0.11
CA PHE A 89 4.71 -8.95 0.89
C PHE A 89 5.85 -8.41 0.01
N GLN A 90 6.06 -9.00 -1.16
CA GLN A 90 7.07 -8.54 -2.10
C GLN A 90 6.81 -7.09 -2.54
N ALA A 91 5.59 -6.75 -2.92
CA ALA A 91 5.23 -5.41 -3.35
C ALA A 91 5.48 -4.35 -2.27
N ARG A 92 5.20 -4.68 -1.00
CA ARG A 92 5.42 -3.78 0.15
C ARG A 92 6.91 -3.57 0.47
N ASN A 93 7.75 -4.53 0.12
CA ASN A 93 9.18 -4.52 0.42
C ASN A 93 10.07 -4.24 -0.81
N THR A 94 9.48 -3.93 -1.97
CA THR A 94 10.20 -3.53 -3.17
C THR A 94 10.33 -2.01 -3.21
N PRO A 95 11.55 -1.44 -3.39
CA PRO A 95 11.75 -0.01 -3.51
C PRO A 95 10.92 0.59 -4.66
N TYR A 96 10.31 1.73 -4.41
CA TYR A 96 9.41 2.40 -5.36
C TYR A 96 9.86 3.83 -5.67
N LYS A 97 9.62 4.79 -4.78
CA LYS A 97 10.03 6.19 -4.92
C LYS A 97 11.20 6.49 -4.00
N LEU A 98 12.15 7.28 -4.48
CA LEU A 98 13.33 7.70 -3.70
C LEU A 98 14.11 6.51 -3.08
N ASN A 99 14.08 5.36 -3.73
CA ASN A 99 14.67 4.12 -3.21
C ASN A 99 14.07 3.62 -1.88
N LEU A 100 12.87 4.10 -1.51
CA LEU A 100 12.15 3.67 -0.32
C LEU A 100 11.10 2.63 -0.68
N THR A 101 10.93 1.66 0.19
CA THR A 101 9.83 0.69 0.10
C THR A 101 8.54 1.29 0.63
N PRO A 102 7.36 0.83 0.18
CA PRO A 102 6.08 1.21 0.78
C PRO A 102 6.02 0.97 2.29
N PHE A 103 6.70 -0.08 2.77
CA PHE A 103 6.81 -0.38 4.19
C PHE A 103 7.55 0.73 4.95
N GLU A 104 8.70 1.17 4.44
CA GLU A 104 9.50 2.25 5.05
C GLU A 104 8.74 3.58 5.05
N ILE A 105 8.04 3.89 3.94
CA ILE A 105 7.23 5.11 3.84
C ILE A 105 6.14 5.12 4.91
N LEU A 106 5.48 3.98 5.15
CA LEU A 106 4.37 3.89 6.09
C LEU A 106 4.82 3.86 7.55
N TYR A 107 5.84 3.06 7.86
CA TYR A 107 6.24 2.78 9.23
C TYR A 107 7.50 3.53 9.70
N GLY A 108 8.19 4.24 8.81
CA GLY A 108 9.41 5.00 9.13
C GLY A 108 10.60 4.14 9.55
N ARG A 109 10.57 2.83 9.26
CA ARG A 109 11.63 1.89 9.61
C ARG A 109 11.83 0.85 8.51
N LEU A 110 13.00 0.23 8.49
CA LEU A 110 13.27 -0.88 7.59
C LEU A 110 12.31 -2.06 7.87
N PRO A 111 11.89 -2.79 6.83
CA PRO A 111 11.12 -4.02 7.01
C PRO A 111 11.94 -5.02 7.81
N PRO A 112 11.32 -5.82 8.70
CA PRO A 112 12.01 -6.90 9.39
C PRO A 112 12.40 -7.97 8.37
N VAL A 113 13.63 -7.90 7.90
CA VAL A 113 14.21 -8.95 7.04
C VAL A 113 14.74 -10.03 7.98
N CYS A 114 14.30 -11.27 7.78
CA CYS A 114 14.83 -12.40 8.53
C CYS A 114 16.33 -12.56 8.21
N PRO A 115 17.24 -12.34 9.15
CA PRO A 115 18.68 -12.36 8.90
C PRO A 115 19.21 -13.73 8.47
N ILE A 116 18.41 -14.78 8.64
CA ILE A 116 18.78 -16.18 8.36
C ILE A 116 19.02 -16.45 6.87
N PHE A 117 18.40 -15.66 5.96
CA PHE A 117 18.52 -15.90 4.52
C PHE A 117 19.71 -15.25 3.84
N LYS A 118 20.47 -14.38 4.49
CA LYS A 118 21.57 -13.65 3.84
C LYS A 118 22.96 -13.87 4.43
N GLY A 119 23.17 -14.69 5.44
CA GLY A 119 24.49 -14.97 5.99
C GLY A 119 25.34 -13.76 6.41
N LYS A 120 24.80 -12.55 6.32
CA LYS A 120 25.41 -11.29 6.74
C LYS A 120 24.36 -10.48 7.49
N CYS A 121 24.56 -10.32 8.79
CA CYS A 121 23.90 -9.23 9.51
C CYS A 121 24.27 -7.93 8.79
N LEU A 122 23.27 -7.26 8.21
CA LEU A 122 23.47 -5.88 7.80
C LEU A 122 23.78 -5.07 9.07
N PRO A 123 24.85 -4.28 9.08
CA PRO A 123 25.12 -3.42 10.21
C PRO A 123 23.92 -2.50 10.44
N PRO A 124 23.63 -2.14 11.70
CA PRO A 124 22.56 -1.19 11.96
C PRO A 124 22.78 0.08 11.13
N PRO A 125 21.73 0.71 10.59
CA PRO A 125 21.87 1.90 9.78
C PRO A 125 22.64 2.96 10.58
N THR A 126 23.63 3.57 9.95
CA THR A 126 24.37 4.68 10.57
C THR A 126 23.40 5.84 10.78
N LEU A 127 23.68 6.69 11.78
CA LEU A 127 22.88 7.88 12.08
C LEU A 127 22.65 8.74 10.82
N GLY A 128 23.63 8.83 9.93
CA GLY A 128 23.52 9.53 8.64
C GLY A 128 22.53 8.89 7.69
N GLN A 129 22.48 7.56 7.59
CA GLN A 129 21.49 6.84 6.77
C GLN A 129 20.07 7.02 7.32
N PHE A 130 19.91 7.01 8.65
CA PHE A 130 18.64 7.27 9.30
C PHE A 130 18.15 8.70 9.04
N GLN A 131 19.03 9.71 9.13
CA GLN A 131 18.71 11.10 8.81
C GLN A 131 18.31 11.28 7.34
N GLN A 132 19.03 10.66 6.41
CA GLN A 132 18.68 10.69 4.99
C GLN A 132 17.30 10.05 4.72
N THR A 133 17.00 8.95 5.39
CA THR A 133 15.69 8.29 5.29
C THR A 133 14.57 9.19 5.82
N LEU A 134 14.77 9.84 6.97
CA LEU A 134 13.81 10.80 7.51
C LEU A 134 13.57 12.01 6.61
N MET A 135 14.64 12.55 6.00
CA MET A 135 14.52 13.66 5.04
C MET A 135 13.76 13.23 3.77
N ALA A 136 14.01 12.02 3.27
CA ALA A 136 13.30 11.46 2.13
C ALA A 136 11.81 11.23 2.45
N LEU A 137 11.49 10.72 3.64
CA LEU A 137 10.11 10.55 4.12
C LEU A 137 9.39 11.89 4.27
N SER A 138 10.05 12.90 4.84
CA SER A 138 9.52 14.25 4.96
C SER A 138 9.17 14.85 3.59
N LYS A 139 10.03 14.67 2.57
CA LYS A 139 9.75 15.10 1.20
C LYS A 139 8.55 14.39 0.57
N VAL A 140 8.40 13.09 0.83
CA VAL A 140 7.23 12.33 0.34
C VAL A 140 5.95 12.82 0.98
N HIS A 141 5.95 13.06 2.30
CA HIS A 141 4.76 13.53 3.01
C HIS A 141 4.35 14.96 2.64
N ASN A 142 5.29 15.82 2.27
CA ASN A 142 4.98 17.18 1.83
C ASN A 142 4.47 17.27 0.38
N HIS A 143 4.53 16.19 -0.40
CA HIS A 143 4.04 16.10 -1.78
C HIS A 143 2.73 15.31 -1.90
N VAL A 144 2.13 14.88 -0.80
CA VAL A 144 0.81 14.24 -0.72
C VAL A 144 -0.21 15.20 -0.15
#